data_cdb6c6c17d83825eb6680fa7829d89f5
#
_entry.id   cdb6c6c17d83825eb6680fa7829d89f5
#
_cell.length_a   1.000
_cell.length_b   1.000
_cell.length_c   1.000
_cell.angle_alpha   90.00
_cell.angle_beta   90.00
_cell.angle_gamma   90.00
#
_symmetry.space_group_name_H-M   'P 1'
#
loop_
_entity.id
_entity.type
_entity.pdbx_description
1 polymer ?
#
loop_
_entity_poly.entity_id
_entity_poly.type
_entity_poly.pdbx_seq_one_letter_code
_entity_poly.pdbx_strand_id
1 'polypeptide(L)'
;MTYKTSLDNLAKIVTIMTTIIFATIIIAQFSLLRNEGNSVPISTIILLALIYFGIFSFRPINYKLTVDELIIHRPLSDVKILRDEIKSVEQIDKSKLSWAVRIFGVGGLFGYWGKFSNAKLGSMTWYATRKTNVVLVTTIYNKKIILTPNEPERFVTEFNGIAI
;
A
#
# COMPACT_ATOMS: atom_id res chain seq x y z
N MET A 1 -3.76 -18.56 -7.08
CA MET A 1 -2.72 -18.68 -6.03
C MET A 1 -2.62 -17.39 -5.21
N THR A 2 -2.06 -17.43 -3.98
CA THR A 2 -1.96 -16.25 -3.10
C THR A 2 -0.50 -15.93 -2.78
N TYR A 3 -0.10 -14.69 -3.02
CA TYR A 3 1.24 -14.17 -2.80
C TYR A 3 1.26 -13.23 -1.60
N LYS A 4 2.05 -13.58 -0.59
CA LYS A 4 2.23 -12.75 0.60
C LYS A 4 3.05 -11.50 0.27
N THR A 5 2.90 -10.48 1.09
CA THR A 5 3.71 -9.27 1.07
C THR A 5 4.46 -9.10 2.38
N SER A 6 5.56 -8.36 2.37
CA SER A 6 6.31 -7.98 3.58
C SER A 6 6.74 -6.52 3.49
N LEU A 7 6.69 -5.82 4.62
CA LEU A 7 7.17 -4.45 4.71
C LEU A 7 8.69 -4.40 4.60
N ASP A 8 9.22 -3.38 3.91
CA ASP A 8 10.64 -3.06 3.98
C ASP A 8 11.01 -2.39 5.32
N ASN A 9 12.31 -2.25 5.58
CA ASN A 9 12.80 -1.69 6.84
C ASN A 9 12.33 -0.24 7.05
N LEU A 10 12.26 0.56 5.98
CA LEU A 10 11.77 1.94 6.08
C LEU A 10 10.30 1.97 6.50
N ALA A 11 9.45 1.17 5.84
CA ALA A 11 8.02 1.11 6.19
C ALA A 11 7.80 0.58 7.61
N LYS A 12 8.62 -0.41 8.07
CA LYS A 12 8.57 -0.88 9.46
C LYS A 12 8.93 0.22 10.45
N ILE A 13 10.05 0.93 10.23
CA ILE A 13 10.50 2.02 11.09
C ILE A 13 9.44 3.13 11.14
N VAL A 14 8.97 3.59 9.98
CA VAL A 14 7.94 4.64 9.90
C VAL A 14 6.67 4.21 10.64
N THR A 15 6.23 2.96 10.46
CA THR A 15 5.03 2.44 11.13
C THR A 15 5.22 2.42 12.65
N ILE A 16 6.35 1.89 13.16
CA ILE A 16 6.63 1.82 14.60
C ILE A 16 6.71 3.23 15.19
N MET A 17 7.48 4.13 14.57
CA MET A 17 7.65 5.50 15.07
C MET A 17 6.33 6.26 15.10
N THR A 18 5.53 6.19 14.04
CA THR A 18 4.21 6.84 13.99
C THR A 18 3.27 6.26 15.04
N THR A 19 3.29 4.94 15.24
CA THR A 19 2.47 4.29 16.28
C THR A 19 2.86 4.78 17.69
N ILE A 20 4.16 4.88 17.96
CA ILE A 20 4.66 5.39 19.26
C ILE A 20 4.22 6.85 19.45
N ILE A 21 4.39 7.71 18.44
CA ILE A 21 3.98 9.12 18.49
C ILE A 21 2.48 9.23 18.77
N PHE A 22 1.65 8.49 18.04
CA PHE A 22 0.20 8.53 18.25
C PHE A 22 -0.18 8.03 19.65
N ALA A 23 0.42 6.94 20.13
CA ALA A 23 0.21 6.43 21.47
C ALA A 23 0.59 7.47 22.54
N THR A 24 1.73 8.14 22.39
CA THR A 24 2.17 9.20 23.31
C THR A 24 1.19 10.37 23.34
N ILE A 25 0.72 10.82 22.15
CA ILE A 25 -0.27 11.91 22.08
C ILE A 25 -1.58 11.48 22.76
N ILE A 26 -2.08 10.27 22.49
CA ILE A 26 -3.31 9.75 23.10
C ILE A 26 -3.21 9.69 24.62
N ILE A 27 -2.08 9.20 25.14
CA ILE A 27 -1.84 9.15 26.60
C ILE A 27 -1.82 10.55 27.21
N ALA A 28 -1.13 11.50 26.57
CA ALA A 28 -1.10 12.89 27.04
C ALA A 28 -2.50 13.53 27.03
N GLN A 29 -3.28 13.33 25.97
CA GLN A 29 -4.66 13.83 25.88
C GLN A 29 -5.58 13.21 26.92
N PHE A 30 -5.40 11.92 27.22
CA PHE A 30 -6.17 11.26 28.27
C PHE A 30 -5.87 11.84 29.66
N SER A 31 -4.61 12.19 29.94
CA SER A 31 -4.22 12.88 31.19
C SER A 31 -4.90 14.25 31.31
N LEU A 32 -4.93 15.05 30.24
CA LEU A 32 -5.60 16.35 30.22
C LEU A 32 -7.11 16.23 30.42
N LEU A 33 -7.76 15.26 29.79
CA LEU A 33 -9.18 14.99 29.95
C LEU A 33 -9.55 14.73 31.42
N ARG A 34 -8.70 13.94 32.11
CA ARG A 34 -8.92 13.59 33.52
C ARG A 34 -8.79 14.78 34.47
N ASN A 35 -7.94 15.75 34.13
CA ASN A 35 -7.63 16.89 35.01
C ASN A 35 -8.49 18.10 34.76
N GLU A 36 -8.90 18.37 33.51
CA GLU A 36 -9.53 19.63 33.10
C GLU A 36 -11.00 19.50 32.68
N GLY A 37 -11.51 18.29 32.46
CA GLY A 37 -12.91 18.05 32.03
C GLY A 37 -13.26 18.62 30.64
N ASN A 38 -12.26 19.00 29.82
CA ASN A 38 -12.44 19.64 28.52
C ASN A 38 -12.74 18.60 27.41
N SER A 39 -13.59 18.93 26.44
CA SER A 39 -13.95 18.03 25.31
C SER A 39 -12.91 17.97 24.17
N VAL A 40 -11.97 18.92 24.10
CA VAL A 40 -10.94 18.99 23.05
C VAL A 40 -10.06 17.72 23.00
N PRO A 41 -9.62 17.12 24.12
CA PRO A 41 -8.87 15.87 24.10
C PRO A 41 -9.62 14.71 23.42
N ILE A 42 -10.93 14.63 23.61
CA ILE A 42 -11.74 13.53 23.03
C ILE A 42 -11.76 13.64 21.50
N SER A 43 -11.99 14.84 20.95
CA SER A 43 -12.00 15.05 19.50
C SER A 43 -10.65 14.75 18.86
N THR A 44 -9.55 15.10 19.53
CA THR A 44 -8.19 14.79 19.07
C THR A 44 -7.94 13.27 19.03
N ILE A 45 -8.32 12.54 20.08
CA ILE A 45 -8.17 11.08 20.13
C ILE A 45 -8.98 10.41 19.00
N ILE A 46 -10.23 10.83 18.81
CA ILE A 46 -11.10 10.29 17.74
C ILE A 46 -10.48 10.56 16.37
N LEU A 47 -10.02 11.80 16.10
CA LEU A 47 -9.41 12.17 14.84
C LEU A 47 -8.16 11.32 14.54
N LEU A 48 -7.25 11.17 15.51
CA LEU A 48 -6.05 10.35 15.35
C LEU A 48 -6.40 8.88 15.10
N ALA A 49 -7.38 8.35 15.82
CA ALA A 49 -7.86 6.98 15.60
C ALA A 49 -8.43 6.81 14.19
N LEU A 50 -9.28 7.72 13.71
CA LEU A 50 -9.85 7.68 12.36
C LEU A 50 -8.76 7.74 11.28
N ILE A 51 -7.76 8.59 11.43
CA ILE A 51 -6.62 8.69 10.49
C ILE A 51 -5.84 7.36 10.49
N TYR A 52 -5.49 6.84 11.68
CA TYR A 52 -4.68 5.62 11.79
C TYR A 52 -5.41 4.40 11.22
N PHE A 53 -6.68 4.20 11.58
CA PHE A 53 -7.50 3.11 11.06
C PHE A 53 -7.81 3.27 9.58
N GLY A 54 -8.03 4.50 9.10
CA GLY A 54 -8.21 4.78 7.68
C GLY A 54 -6.97 4.35 6.87
N ILE A 55 -5.77 4.75 7.31
CA ILE A 55 -4.53 4.35 6.65
C ILE A 55 -4.32 2.83 6.71
N PHE A 56 -4.56 2.21 7.87
CA PHE A 56 -4.46 0.76 8.04
C PHE A 56 -5.40 -0.01 7.12
N SER A 57 -6.63 0.50 6.93
CA SER A 57 -7.70 -0.17 6.17
C SER A 57 -7.41 -0.29 4.67
N PHE A 58 -6.58 0.59 4.12
CA PHE A 58 -6.23 0.58 2.69
C PHE A 58 -4.88 -0.06 2.38
N ARG A 59 -4.15 -0.56 3.37
CA ARG A 59 -2.86 -1.22 3.15
C ARG A 59 -3.03 -2.52 2.35
N PRO A 60 -2.14 -2.85 1.41
CA PRO A 60 -2.15 -4.16 0.77
C PRO A 60 -1.66 -5.24 1.76
N ILE A 61 -2.38 -6.38 1.81
CA ILE A 61 -2.05 -7.54 2.67
C ILE A 61 -1.41 -8.65 1.85
N ASN A 62 -2.02 -8.99 0.72
CA ASN A 62 -1.56 -10.01 -0.20
C ASN A 62 -2.15 -9.81 -1.59
N TYR A 63 -1.63 -10.54 -2.57
CA TYR A 63 -2.14 -10.56 -3.94
C TYR A 63 -2.59 -11.98 -4.27
N LYS A 64 -3.79 -12.11 -4.84
CA LYS A 64 -4.31 -13.40 -5.27
C LYS A 64 -4.49 -13.39 -6.78
N LEU A 65 -3.87 -14.37 -7.45
CA LEU A 65 -4.10 -14.65 -8.87
C LEU A 65 -5.14 -15.74 -8.98
N THR A 66 -6.18 -15.47 -9.75
CA THR A 66 -7.17 -16.45 -10.22
C THR A 66 -7.09 -16.57 -11.74
N VAL A 67 -7.89 -17.42 -12.34
CA VAL A 67 -7.99 -17.53 -13.80
C VAL A 67 -8.51 -16.22 -14.40
N ASP A 68 -9.48 -15.58 -13.74
CA ASP A 68 -10.25 -14.48 -14.30
C ASP A 68 -9.81 -13.11 -13.79
N GLU A 69 -9.15 -13.01 -12.63
CA GLU A 69 -8.84 -11.73 -11.98
C GLU A 69 -7.56 -11.75 -11.14
N LEU A 70 -6.94 -10.58 -11.03
CA LEU A 70 -5.92 -10.24 -10.04
C LEU A 70 -6.59 -9.48 -8.90
N ILE A 71 -6.53 -10.03 -7.69
CA ILE A 71 -7.12 -9.44 -6.49
C ILE A 71 -6.02 -8.91 -5.59
N ILE A 72 -6.12 -7.66 -5.18
CA ILE A 72 -5.29 -7.03 -4.16
C ILE A 72 -6.10 -6.96 -2.88
N HIS A 73 -5.81 -7.85 -1.94
CA HIS A 73 -6.51 -7.89 -0.66
C HIS A 73 -6.08 -6.74 0.25
N ARG A 74 -7.07 -6.06 0.82
CA ARG A 74 -6.91 -4.98 1.80
C ARG A 74 -7.91 -5.17 2.95
N PRO A 75 -7.66 -4.63 4.16
CA PRO A 75 -8.56 -4.84 5.30
C PRO A 75 -10.00 -4.38 5.07
N LEU A 76 -10.21 -3.24 4.39
CA LEU A 76 -11.55 -2.67 4.19
C LEU A 76 -12.22 -3.19 2.92
N SER A 77 -11.50 -3.23 1.80
CA SER A 77 -12.07 -3.60 0.51
C SER A 77 -10.99 -4.05 -0.47
N ASP A 78 -11.23 -5.12 -1.18
CA ASP A 78 -10.34 -5.63 -2.21
C ASP A 78 -10.34 -4.76 -3.46
N VAL A 79 -9.22 -4.73 -4.17
CA VAL A 79 -9.14 -4.20 -5.53
C VAL A 79 -9.07 -5.38 -6.48
N LYS A 80 -10.01 -5.45 -7.41
CA LYS A 80 -10.09 -6.48 -8.43
C LYS A 80 -9.76 -5.89 -9.78
N ILE A 81 -8.94 -6.58 -10.54
CA ILE A 81 -8.55 -6.21 -11.91
C ILE A 81 -8.80 -7.44 -12.75
N LEU A 82 -9.69 -7.34 -13.71
CA LEU A 82 -10.01 -8.44 -14.61
C LEU A 82 -8.78 -8.77 -15.45
N ARG A 83 -8.61 -10.05 -15.74
CA ARG A 83 -7.44 -10.52 -16.46
C ARG A 83 -7.37 -10.00 -17.89
N ASP A 84 -8.50 -9.89 -18.55
CA ASP A 84 -8.65 -9.31 -19.89
C ASP A 84 -8.34 -7.82 -19.95
N GLU A 85 -8.45 -7.12 -18.81
CA GLU A 85 -8.00 -5.72 -18.70
C GLU A 85 -6.48 -5.58 -18.51
N ILE A 86 -5.74 -6.66 -18.24
CA ILE A 86 -4.29 -6.60 -18.03
C ILE A 86 -3.56 -6.85 -19.35
N LYS A 87 -2.82 -5.84 -19.80
CA LYS A 87 -2.01 -5.91 -21.00
C LYS A 87 -0.68 -6.63 -20.78
N SER A 88 0.00 -6.36 -19.67
CA SER A 88 1.29 -6.97 -19.34
C SER A 88 1.54 -6.96 -17.83
N VAL A 89 2.27 -7.99 -17.38
CA VAL A 89 2.82 -8.10 -16.03
C VAL A 89 4.31 -8.37 -16.15
N GLU A 90 5.13 -7.51 -15.61
CA GLU A 90 6.58 -7.59 -15.69
C GLU A 90 7.26 -7.24 -14.36
N GLN A 91 8.33 -7.94 -14.03
CA GLN A 91 9.21 -7.51 -12.97
C GLN A 91 10.09 -6.37 -13.47
N ILE A 92 10.14 -5.28 -12.70
CA ILE A 92 10.94 -4.12 -13.07
C ILE A 92 12.03 -3.85 -12.03
N ASP A 93 13.14 -3.30 -12.50
CA ASP A 93 14.19 -2.82 -11.61
C ASP A 93 13.74 -1.57 -10.85
N LYS A 94 14.17 -1.48 -9.60
CA LYS A 94 13.87 -0.35 -8.72
C LYS A 94 14.33 1.00 -9.29
N SER A 95 15.32 1.02 -10.18
CA SER A 95 15.79 2.25 -10.85
C SER A 95 14.72 2.89 -11.75
N LYS A 96 13.75 2.09 -12.23
CA LYS A 96 12.58 2.61 -12.97
C LYS A 96 11.64 3.42 -12.06
N LEU A 97 11.68 3.17 -10.74
CA LEU A 97 10.89 3.92 -9.73
C LEU A 97 11.67 5.07 -9.08
N SER A 98 12.91 5.30 -9.50
CA SER A 98 13.72 6.42 -8.96
C SER A 98 12.98 7.75 -9.10
N TRP A 99 13.10 8.59 -8.06
CA TRP A 99 12.46 9.90 -8.01
C TRP A 99 10.94 9.88 -8.15
N ALA A 100 10.29 8.76 -7.81
CA ALA A 100 8.83 8.71 -7.75
C ALA A 100 8.33 9.61 -6.61
N VAL A 101 7.57 10.63 -6.98
CA VAL A 101 6.92 11.56 -6.06
C VAL A 101 5.50 11.06 -5.76
N ARG A 102 5.12 11.11 -4.49
CA ARG A 102 3.77 10.81 -4.05
C ARG A 102 2.85 11.99 -4.33
N ILE A 103 1.83 11.77 -5.15
CA ILE A 103 0.79 12.77 -5.43
C ILE A 103 -0.31 12.70 -4.38
N PHE A 104 -0.75 11.46 -4.04
CA PHE A 104 -1.79 11.20 -3.05
C PHE A 104 -1.58 9.82 -2.41
N GLY A 105 -1.93 9.65 -1.13
CA GLY A 105 -1.85 8.37 -0.43
C GLY A 105 -0.73 8.33 0.60
N VAL A 106 -0.17 7.15 0.87
CA VAL A 106 0.77 6.87 1.95
C VAL A 106 2.13 6.40 1.42
N GLY A 107 3.21 6.90 2.02
CA GLY A 107 4.58 6.54 1.64
C GLY A 107 5.41 6.09 2.83
N GLY A 108 5.06 4.92 3.42
CA GLY A 108 5.81 4.29 4.51
C GLY A 108 4.96 3.75 5.65
N LEU A 109 3.91 4.43 6.08
CA LEU A 109 3.02 3.94 7.14
C LEU A 109 2.20 2.74 6.63
N PHE A 110 2.45 1.55 7.15
CA PHE A 110 1.89 0.28 6.68
C PHE A 110 2.18 -0.07 5.21
N GLY A 111 3.17 0.58 4.57
CA GLY A 111 3.55 0.38 3.17
C GLY A 111 3.40 1.62 2.31
N TYR A 112 3.26 1.41 1.01
CA TYR A 112 3.22 2.46 -0.01
C TYR A 112 1.99 2.25 -0.88
N TRP A 113 0.98 3.08 -0.74
CA TRP A 113 -0.23 2.96 -1.55
C TRP A 113 -0.80 4.32 -1.92
N GLY A 114 -1.46 4.37 -3.08
CA GLY A 114 -2.03 5.59 -3.64
C GLY A 114 -1.43 5.98 -4.98
N LYS A 115 -1.47 7.25 -5.32
CA LYS A 115 -0.99 7.82 -6.59
C LYS A 115 0.44 8.34 -6.46
N PHE A 116 1.30 7.84 -7.34
CA PHE A 116 2.70 8.26 -7.48
C PHE A 116 3.00 8.61 -8.93
N SER A 117 4.02 9.41 -9.17
CA SER A 117 4.47 9.72 -10.53
C SER A 117 5.98 9.91 -10.58
N ASN A 118 6.59 9.56 -11.70
CA ASN A 118 7.97 9.91 -12.02
C ASN A 118 8.14 10.17 -13.53
N ALA A 119 9.32 10.66 -13.92
CA ALA A 119 9.61 10.97 -15.34
C ALA A 119 9.67 9.72 -16.23
N LYS A 120 10.05 8.55 -15.68
CA LYS A 120 10.23 7.31 -16.47
C LYS A 120 8.92 6.59 -16.78
N LEU A 121 8.03 6.48 -15.80
CA LEU A 121 6.81 5.70 -15.91
C LEU A 121 5.54 6.56 -15.95
N GLY A 122 5.66 7.86 -15.64
CA GLY A 122 4.50 8.73 -15.53
C GLY A 122 3.67 8.42 -14.26
N SER A 123 2.35 8.62 -14.36
CA SER A 123 1.42 8.35 -13.25
C SER A 123 1.23 6.86 -13.00
N MET A 124 1.30 6.46 -11.73
CA MET A 124 1.18 5.08 -11.28
C MET A 124 0.28 4.99 -10.06
N THR A 125 -0.42 3.89 -9.90
CA THR A 125 -1.11 3.54 -8.64
C THR A 125 -0.29 2.47 -7.93
N TRP A 126 0.11 2.74 -6.69
CA TRP A 126 0.88 1.80 -5.90
C TRP A 126 -0.02 1.05 -4.92
N TYR A 127 0.16 -0.26 -4.86
CA TYR A 127 -0.32 -1.15 -3.80
C TYR A 127 0.87 -1.99 -3.36
N ALA A 128 1.87 -1.33 -2.77
CA ALA A 128 3.17 -1.90 -2.45
C ALA A 128 3.43 -1.89 -0.94
N THR A 129 4.24 -2.81 -0.47
CA THR A 129 4.69 -2.88 0.93
C THR A 129 6.18 -2.58 1.07
N ARG A 130 6.89 -2.49 -0.06
CA ARG A 130 8.33 -2.22 -0.16
C ARG A 130 8.68 -1.54 -1.49
N LYS A 131 9.91 -1.06 -1.60
CA LYS A 131 10.44 -0.42 -2.83
C LYS A 131 11.36 -1.34 -3.65
N THR A 132 11.43 -2.61 -3.29
CA THR A 132 12.22 -3.64 -3.98
C THR A 132 11.32 -4.79 -4.45
N ASN A 133 11.83 -5.63 -5.34
CA ASN A 133 11.07 -6.76 -5.91
C ASN A 133 9.73 -6.30 -6.51
N VAL A 134 9.83 -5.36 -7.42
CA VAL A 134 8.69 -4.63 -7.96
C VAL A 134 8.12 -5.33 -9.18
N VAL A 135 6.82 -5.51 -9.20
CA VAL A 135 6.05 -5.95 -10.36
C VAL A 135 5.22 -4.79 -10.87
N LEU A 136 5.36 -4.49 -12.15
CA LEU A 136 4.54 -3.53 -12.88
C LEU A 136 3.44 -4.28 -13.61
N VAL A 137 2.21 -3.94 -13.32
CA VAL A 137 1.02 -4.37 -14.06
C VAL A 137 0.56 -3.20 -14.91
N THR A 138 0.50 -3.41 -16.23
CA THR A 138 -0.01 -2.42 -17.18
C THR A 138 -1.34 -2.89 -17.72
N THR A 139 -2.36 -2.07 -17.62
CA THR A 139 -3.69 -2.39 -18.16
C THR A 139 -3.80 -1.97 -19.63
N ILE A 140 -4.84 -2.48 -20.32
CA ILE A 140 -5.20 -2.08 -21.69
C ILE A 140 -5.51 -0.58 -21.78
N TYR A 141 -5.96 0.04 -20.68
CA TYR A 141 -6.19 1.49 -20.55
C TYR A 141 -4.91 2.27 -20.21
N ASN A 142 -3.74 1.64 -20.33
CA ASN A 142 -2.43 2.22 -19.99
C ASN A 142 -2.29 2.69 -18.52
N LYS A 143 -3.13 2.17 -17.61
CA LYS A 143 -2.94 2.38 -16.17
C LYS A 143 -1.78 1.52 -15.69
N LYS A 144 -0.87 2.12 -14.94
CA LYS A 144 0.30 1.44 -14.34
C LYS A 144 0.07 1.20 -12.87
N ILE A 145 0.19 -0.06 -12.46
CA ILE A 145 -0.05 -0.51 -11.09
C ILE A 145 1.21 -1.18 -10.58
N ILE A 146 1.67 -0.76 -9.40
CA ILE A 146 2.88 -1.28 -8.76
C ILE A 146 2.49 -2.22 -7.63
N LEU A 147 2.98 -3.45 -7.70
CA LEU A 147 2.83 -4.49 -6.70
C LEU A 147 4.20 -4.95 -6.21
N THR A 148 4.25 -5.55 -5.01
CA THR A 148 5.49 -6.07 -4.44
C THR A 148 5.28 -7.42 -3.75
N PRO A 149 4.94 -8.48 -4.50
CA PRO A 149 4.85 -9.83 -3.95
C PRO A 149 6.21 -10.29 -3.43
N ASN A 150 6.21 -11.20 -2.45
CA ASN A 150 7.46 -11.74 -1.91
C ASN A 150 8.25 -12.54 -2.96
N GLU A 151 7.55 -13.17 -3.89
CA GLU A 151 8.07 -13.99 -4.98
C GLU A 151 7.70 -13.37 -6.33
N PRO A 152 8.37 -12.27 -6.76
CA PRO A 152 7.97 -11.51 -7.95
C PRO A 152 8.15 -12.30 -9.24
N GLU A 153 9.22 -13.09 -9.37
CA GLU A 153 9.49 -13.92 -10.55
C GLU A 153 8.40 -14.97 -10.74
N ARG A 154 8.07 -15.70 -9.66
CA ARG A 154 7.00 -16.67 -9.67
C ARG A 154 5.65 -16.05 -9.98
N PHE A 155 5.36 -14.88 -9.40
CA PHE A 155 4.14 -14.14 -9.68
C PHE A 155 3.99 -13.81 -11.17
N VAL A 156 5.07 -13.32 -11.81
CA VAL A 156 5.09 -12.97 -13.24
C VAL A 156 4.97 -14.22 -14.11
N THR A 157 5.72 -15.29 -13.79
CA THR A 157 5.67 -16.55 -14.53
C THR A 157 4.29 -17.18 -14.48
N GLU A 158 3.68 -17.26 -13.30
CA GLU A 158 2.32 -17.80 -13.16
C GLU A 158 1.27 -16.96 -13.86
N PHE A 159 1.38 -15.62 -13.75
CA PHE A 159 0.48 -14.76 -14.49
C PHE A 159 0.56 -15.04 -15.99
N ASN A 160 1.75 -15.10 -16.56
CA ASN A 160 1.94 -15.34 -18.00
C ASN A 160 1.62 -16.79 -18.39
N GLY A 161 1.80 -17.77 -17.51
CA GLY A 161 1.53 -19.20 -17.77
C GLY A 161 0.05 -19.59 -17.75
N ILE A 162 -0.79 -18.82 -17.04
CA ILE A 162 -2.26 -19.02 -17.08
C ILE A 162 -2.86 -18.43 -18.39
N ALA A 163 -2.07 -17.72 -19.20
CA ALA A 163 -2.51 -16.98 -20.39
C ALA A 163 -2.63 -17.84 -21.67
N ILE A 164 -2.92 -19.15 -21.54
CA ILE A 164 -3.20 -20.05 -22.69
C ILE A 164 -4.63 -20.58 -22.57
#